data_c45adc654a2331e3a23af06d34488802
#
_entry.id   c45adc654a2331e3a23af06d34488802
#
_cell.length_a   1.000
_cell.length_b   1.000
_cell.length_c   1.000
_cell.angle_alpha   90.00
_cell.angle_beta   90.00
_cell.angle_gamma   90.00
#
_symmetry.space_group_name_H-M   'P 1'
#
loop_
_entity.id
_entity.type
_entity.pdbx_description
1 polymer ?
#
loop_
_entity_poly.entity_id
_entity_poly.type
_entity_poly.pdbx_seq_one_letter_code
_entity_poly.pdbx_strand_id
1 'polypeptide(L)'
;MLKSPKAGPKSSKPRLNFVRDSIRLEGKRRFNRGLFIIDVRHMPAGCGVWPAFWLTDEANWPVNGEIDIIEGVNYQSHAKTALHSTKGCVMDDVPAGTMTGGWDTAVGIPDKDTGIPDMTMRYAQNCFVYDPHQWLNQGCVAVDKRNDTIGIPLNNKGGGVYALEWDPVYRHMRTWVFTPHKQVPDNLRDAIRTANLPEEQRIMPDPDLWPVPYGYFAIGEYLSCSSWFLYIIVRST
;
A
#
# COMPACT_ATOMS: atom_id res chain seq x y z
N MET A 1 13.06 -3.82 14.24
CA MET A 1 12.78 -3.85 15.68
C MET A 1 12.27 -2.48 16.08
N LEU A 2 10.94 -2.30 16.10
CA LEU A 2 10.34 -1.04 16.52
C LEU A 2 10.54 -0.91 18.03
N LYS A 3 11.29 0.10 18.46
CA LYS A 3 11.47 0.42 19.89
C LYS A 3 10.11 0.86 20.46
N SER A 4 9.66 0.17 21.50
CA SER A 4 8.50 0.58 22.30
C SER A 4 8.67 2.01 22.80
N PRO A 5 7.60 2.85 22.82
CA PRO A 5 7.67 4.17 23.40
C PRO A 5 8.07 4.11 24.87
N LYS A 6 8.97 5.00 25.31
CA LYS A 6 9.35 5.15 26.71
C LYS A 6 8.11 5.43 27.56
N ALA A 7 7.95 4.67 28.63
CA ALA A 7 6.87 4.82 29.57
C ALA A 7 6.85 6.23 30.19
N GLY A 8 5.72 6.93 30.01
CA GLY A 8 5.39 8.13 30.76
C GLY A 8 5.05 7.82 32.23
N PRO A 9 4.79 8.84 33.09
CA PRO A 9 4.66 8.66 34.53
C PRO A 9 3.57 7.65 34.91
N LYS A 10 3.88 6.78 35.86
CA LYS A 10 3.05 5.66 36.32
C LYS A 10 1.69 6.14 36.84
N SER A 11 0.65 5.92 36.08
CA SER A 11 -0.73 5.95 36.55
C SER A 11 -0.97 4.66 37.32
N SER A 12 -1.56 4.76 38.53
CA SER A 12 -1.80 3.66 39.45
C SER A 12 -2.99 2.73 39.08
N LYS A 13 -3.47 2.82 37.83
CA LYS A 13 -4.47 1.88 37.29
C LYS A 13 -3.77 0.81 36.47
N PRO A 14 -4.11 -0.50 36.64
CA PRO A 14 -3.54 -1.53 35.79
C PRO A 14 -3.92 -1.22 34.32
N ARG A 15 -2.94 -0.87 33.51
CA ARG A 15 -3.10 -0.85 32.06
C ARG A 15 -3.17 -2.31 31.62
N LEU A 16 -4.32 -2.75 31.16
CA LEU A 16 -4.41 -3.95 30.37
C LEU A 16 -3.60 -3.70 29.09
N ASN A 17 -2.35 -4.15 29.09
CA ASN A 17 -1.53 -4.18 27.90
C ASN A 17 -2.09 -5.31 27.03
N PHE A 18 -3.02 -4.97 26.14
CA PHE A 18 -3.37 -5.86 25.03
C PHE A 18 -2.18 -5.88 24.09
N VAL A 19 -1.26 -6.81 24.32
CA VAL A 19 -0.22 -7.15 23.35
C VAL A 19 -0.82 -8.18 22.42
N ARG A 20 -0.73 -7.93 21.13
CA ARG A 20 -1.16 -8.87 20.10
C ARG A 20 0.06 -9.35 19.32
N ASP A 21 0.06 -10.62 19.00
CA ASP A 21 1.12 -11.20 18.18
C ASP A 21 1.02 -10.69 16.75
N SER A 22 2.15 -10.50 16.12
CA SER A 22 2.23 -10.15 14.71
C SER A 22 3.25 -11.05 14.01
N ILE A 23 2.96 -11.40 12.76
CA ILE A 23 3.88 -12.14 11.90
C ILE A 23 4.33 -11.21 10.80
N ARG A 24 5.63 -11.11 10.58
CA ARG A 24 6.26 -10.46 9.44
C ARG A 24 7.04 -11.51 8.66
N LEU A 25 6.74 -11.62 7.38
CA LEU A 25 7.49 -12.43 6.44
C LEU A 25 8.32 -11.50 5.57
N GLU A 26 9.60 -11.76 5.48
CA GLU A 26 10.52 -10.99 4.67
C GLU A 26 10.95 -11.81 3.46
N GLY A 27 10.80 -11.26 2.26
CA GLY A 27 11.25 -11.85 1.01
C GLY A 27 12.79 -11.90 0.94
N LYS A 28 13.33 -12.99 0.44
CA LYS A 28 14.80 -13.14 0.26
C LYS A 28 15.34 -12.44 -0.99
N ARG A 29 14.46 -12.11 -1.93
CA ARG A 29 14.83 -11.46 -3.19
C ARG A 29 14.62 -9.97 -3.10
N ARG A 30 15.50 -9.22 -3.78
CA ARG A 30 15.36 -7.79 -3.99
C ARG A 30 14.80 -7.52 -5.38
N PHE A 31 14.00 -6.47 -5.49
CA PHE A 31 13.35 -6.05 -6.72
C PHE A 31 13.59 -4.56 -6.94
N ASN A 32 13.70 -4.14 -8.20
CA ASN A 32 13.77 -2.74 -8.61
C ASN A 32 12.76 -2.42 -9.72
N ARG A 33 11.92 -3.38 -10.07
CA ARG A 33 10.79 -3.32 -11.01
C ARG A 33 10.05 -4.65 -11.01
N GLY A 34 8.89 -4.67 -11.62
CA GLY A 34 8.17 -5.90 -11.89
C GLY A 34 6.67 -5.82 -11.62
N LEU A 35 6.03 -6.94 -11.79
CA LEU A 35 4.62 -7.13 -11.49
C LEU A 35 4.50 -7.99 -10.22
N PHE A 36 3.91 -7.40 -9.18
CA PHE A 36 3.71 -8.01 -7.88
C PHE A 36 2.25 -8.40 -7.74
N ILE A 37 1.98 -9.67 -7.52
CA ILE A 37 0.64 -10.23 -7.46
C ILE A 37 0.49 -11.03 -6.16
N ILE A 38 -0.62 -10.82 -5.46
CA ILE A 38 -1.03 -11.63 -4.33
C ILE A 38 -2.49 -12.03 -4.44
N ASP A 39 -2.77 -13.33 -4.33
CA ASP A 39 -4.14 -13.89 -4.23
C ASP A 39 -4.49 -14.02 -2.74
N VAL A 40 -5.43 -13.20 -2.28
CA VAL A 40 -5.87 -13.17 -0.88
C VAL A 40 -7.27 -13.77 -0.79
N ARG A 41 -7.39 -14.94 -0.16
CA ARG A 41 -8.67 -15.61 0.07
C ARG A 41 -9.42 -15.02 1.25
N HIS A 42 -8.69 -14.65 2.28
CA HIS A 42 -9.22 -14.06 3.49
C HIS A 42 -8.16 -13.17 4.12
N MET A 43 -8.55 -11.98 4.53
CA MET A 43 -7.67 -10.98 5.13
C MET A 43 -8.08 -10.74 6.57
N PRO A 44 -7.14 -10.59 7.51
CA PRO A 44 -7.48 -10.19 8.87
C PRO A 44 -8.10 -8.80 8.86
N ALA A 45 -9.16 -8.63 9.64
CA ALA A 45 -9.85 -7.35 9.82
C ALA A 45 -10.40 -7.26 11.25
N GLY A 46 -10.32 -6.11 11.86
CA GLY A 46 -10.78 -5.89 13.23
C GLY A 46 -10.08 -4.72 13.89
N CYS A 47 -10.53 -4.34 15.08
CA CYS A 47 -9.90 -3.27 15.84
C CYS A 47 -8.44 -3.59 16.13
N GLY A 48 -7.52 -2.69 15.75
CA GLY A 48 -6.08 -2.84 15.94
C GLY A 48 -5.40 -3.81 14.95
N VAL A 49 -6.10 -4.35 13.97
CA VAL A 49 -5.52 -5.18 12.90
C VAL A 49 -4.91 -4.31 11.82
N TRP A 50 -3.76 -4.73 11.31
CA TRP A 50 -3.03 -4.00 10.28
C TRP A 50 -2.33 -4.98 9.32
N PRO A 51 -3.03 -5.53 8.33
CA PRO A 51 -2.39 -6.31 7.27
C PRO A 51 -1.69 -5.39 6.29
N ALA A 52 -0.51 -5.84 5.79
CA ALA A 52 0.22 -5.14 4.76
C ALA A 52 0.94 -6.12 3.81
N PHE A 53 1.05 -5.73 2.54
CA PHE A 53 1.88 -6.33 1.51
C PHE A 53 2.63 -5.20 0.81
N TRP A 54 3.94 -5.10 1.00
CA TRP A 54 4.72 -3.90 0.75
C TRP A 54 6.17 -4.16 0.40
N LEU A 55 6.85 -3.15 -0.15
CA LEU A 55 8.25 -3.16 -0.56
C LEU A 55 8.98 -1.99 0.09
N THR A 56 10.17 -2.23 0.61
CA THR A 56 11.05 -1.16 1.12
C THR A 56 12.51 -1.58 1.18
N ASP A 57 13.40 -0.61 1.35
CA ASP A 57 14.76 -0.77 1.86
C ASP A 57 14.86 -0.12 3.24
N GLU A 58 14.58 -0.90 4.29
CA GLU A 58 14.55 -0.40 5.67
C GLU A 58 15.85 0.27 6.12
N ALA A 59 17.00 -0.19 5.62
CA ALA A 59 18.30 0.33 6.01
C ALA A 59 18.47 1.81 5.61
N ASN A 60 17.79 2.23 4.54
CA ASN A 60 17.91 3.55 3.96
C ASN A 60 16.56 4.28 3.85
N TRP A 61 15.59 3.89 4.66
CA TRP A 61 14.27 4.54 4.70
C TRP A 61 14.37 5.96 5.28
N PRO A 62 13.67 6.98 4.73
CA PRO A 62 12.83 6.97 3.53
C PRO A 62 13.58 7.29 2.23
N VAL A 63 14.93 7.32 2.23
CA VAL A 63 15.74 7.75 1.08
C VAL A 63 15.49 6.86 -0.14
N ASN A 64 15.45 5.56 0.08
CA ASN A 64 15.17 4.61 -0.99
C ASN A 64 13.67 4.34 -1.19
N GLY A 65 12.81 4.92 -0.34
CA GLY A 65 11.37 4.85 -0.48
C GLY A 65 10.73 3.57 0.06
N GLU A 66 9.40 3.54 -0.07
CA GLU A 66 8.51 2.44 0.32
C GLU A 66 7.31 2.39 -0.61
N ILE A 67 6.80 1.21 -0.92
CA ILE A 67 5.58 0.98 -1.70
C ILE A 67 4.68 0.05 -0.90
N ASP A 68 3.57 0.55 -0.41
CA ASP A 68 2.54 -0.26 0.23
C ASP A 68 1.51 -0.67 -0.82
N ILE A 69 1.67 -1.87 -1.37
CA ILE A 69 0.77 -2.41 -2.40
C ILE A 69 -0.63 -2.60 -1.82
N ILE A 70 -0.68 -3.11 -0.58
CA ILE A 70 -1.88 -3.23 0.24
C ILE A 70 -1.51 -2.78 1.64
N GLU A 71 -2.28 -1.86 2.19
CA GLU A 71 -2.25 -1.55 3.60
C GLU A 71 -3.66 -1.33 4.11
N GLY A 72 -4.00 -1.99 5.22
CA GLY A 72 -5.30 -1.87 5.85
C GLY A 72 -5.22 -1.67 7.34
N VAL A 73 -6.10 -0.84 7.87
CA VAL A 73 -6.17 -0.55 9.31
C VAL A 73 -7.59 -0.77 9.82
N ASN A 74 -7.71 -1.54 10.89
CA ASN A 74 -8.98 -1.80 11.58
C ASN A 74 -10.07 -2.42 10.66
N TYR A 75 -11.14 -1.68 10.42
CA TYR A 75 -12.30 -2.07 9.61
C TYR A 75 -12.33 -1.36 8.25
N GLN A 76 -11.18 -0.98 7.72
CA GLN A 76 -11.10 -0.35 6.40
C GLN A 76 -11.76 -1.23 5.34
N SER A 77 -12.46 -0.58 4.40
CA SER A 77 -13.21 -1.26 3.32
C SER A 77 -12.72 -0.90 1.92
N HIS A 78 -11.97 0.18 1.78
CA HIS A 78 -11.38 0.67 0.54
C HIS A 78 -9.90 0.30 0.51
N ALA A 79 -9.45 -0.40 -0.51
CA ALA A 79 -8.03 -0.66 -0.70
C ALA A 79 -7.28 0.66 -0.93
N LYS A 80 -6.09 0.72 -0.36
CA LYS A 80 -5.17 1.84 -0.52
C LYS A 80 -3.82 1.32 -0.98
N THR A 81 -3.17 2.09 -1.85
CA THR A 81 -1.75 1.96 -2.18
C THR A 81 -1.06 3.25 -1.80
N ALA A 82 0.03 3.18 -1.05
CA ALA A 82 0.79 4.33 -0.63
C ALA A 82 2.23 4.26 -1.14
N LEU A 83 2.81 5.42 -1.45
CA LEU A 83 4.24 5.57 -1.65
C LEU A 83 4.80 6.55 -0.62
N HIS A 84 5.95 6.20 -0.06
CA HIS A 84 6.67 7.02 0.90
C HIS A 84 8.07 7.30 0.37
N SER A 85 8.48 8.57 0.41
CA SER A 85 9.78 8.98 -0.12
C SER A 85 10.38 10.17 0.62
N THR A 86 11.57 10.57 0.21
CA THR A 86 12.13 11.88 0.49
C THR A 86 11.44 12.95 -0.36
N LYS A 87 11.82 14.22 -0.12
CA LYS A 87 11.26 15.38 -0.80
C LYS A 87 11.48 15.31 -2.32
N GLY A 88 10.47 15.73 -3.09
CA GLY A 88 10.55 15.90 -4.54
C GLY A 88 9.68 14.94 -5.36
N CYS A 89 8.96 14.01 -4.71
CA CYS A 89 8.02 13.12 -5.38
C CYS A 89 6.59 13.57 -5.09
N VAL A 90 5.92 14.19 -6.08
CA VAL A 90 4.55 14.73 -5.97
C VAL A 90 3.72 14.23 -7.15
N MET A 91 2.45 13.93 -6.90
CA MET A 91 1.51 13.35 -7.87
C MET A 91 0.50 14.36 -8.45
N ASP A 92 0.86 15.64 -8.46
CA ASP A 92 -0.03 16.71 -8.93
C ASP A 92 -0.33 16.62 -10.43
N ASP A 93 0.62 16.08 -11.21
CA ASP A 93 0.54 16.00 -12.66
C ASP A 93 -0.07 14.68 -13.19
N VAL A 94 -0.67 13.86 -12.33
CA VAL A 94 -1.34 12.63 -12.77
C VAL A 94 -2.59 13.01 -13.59
N PRO A 95 -2.65 12.64 -14.89
CA PRO A 95 -3.75 13.07 -15.75
C PRO A 95 -5.10 12.50 -15.30
N ALA A 96 -6.15 13.29 -15.49
CA ALA A 96 -7.52 12.82 -15.21
C ALA A 96 -7.85 11.59 -16.07
N GLY A 97 -8.50 10.60 -15.48
CA GLY A 97 -8.88 9.37 -16.15
C GLY A 97 -7.80 8.27 -16.21
N THR A 98 -6.59 8.55 -15.74
CA THR A 98 -5.51 7.54 -15.66
C THR A 98 -5.82 6.48 -14.61
N MET A 99 -6.63 6.81 -13.61
CA MET A 99 -7.07 5.88 -12.58
C MET A 99 -8.57 6.02 -12.29
N THR A 100 -9.20 4.94 -11.83
CA THR A 100 -10.61 4.93 -11.39
C THR A 100 -10.80 5.35 -9.94
N GLY A 101 -9.75 5.24 -9.13
CA GLY A 101 -9.71 5.66 -7.74
C GLY A 101 -9.62 7.17 -7.56
N GLY A 102 -9.12 7.58 -6.43
CA GLY A 102 -8.83 8.97 -6.09
C GLY A 102 -7.70 9.05 -5.08
N TRP A 103 -7.28 10.25 -4.76
CA TRP A 103 -6.31 10.49 -3.71
C TRP A 103 -6.98 10.49 -2.34
N ASP A 104 -6.29 9.96 -1.33
CA ASP A 104 -6.74 10.06 0.06
C ASP A 104 -6.74 11.52 0.52
N THR A 105 -7.44 11.80 1.61
CA THR A 105 -7.56 13.16 2.13
C THR A 105 -6.55 13.41 3.24
N ALA A 106 -6.09 14.66 3.32
CA ALA A 106 -5.29 15.20 4.38
C ALA A 106 -6.03 16.44 4.95
N VAL A 107 -6.66 16.27 6.10
CA VAL A 107 -7.45 17.31 6.76
C VAL A 107 -7.30 17.19 8.28
N GLY A 108 -7.37 18.32 8.97
CA GLY A 108 -7.21 18.37 10.42
C GLY A 108 -5.76 18.18 10.88
N ILE A 109 -4.79 18.44 10.01
CA ILE A 109 -3.37 18.36 10.34
C ILE A 109 -3.04 19.43 11.40
N PRO A 110 -2.49 19.07 12.55
CA PRO A 110 -2.13 20.06 13.56
C PRO A 110 -1.03 20.98 13.05
N ASP A 111 -1.24 22.29 13.13
CA ASP A 111 -0.19 23.28 12.88
C ASP A 111 0.95 23.06 13.89
N LYS A 112 2.18 23.04 13.41
CA LYS A 112 3.37 22.68 14.21
C LYS A 112 3.68 23.65 15.35
N ASP A 113 3.26 24.93 15.24
CA ASP A 113 3.58 25.98 16.20
C ASP A 113 2.45 26.21 17.20
N THR A 114 1.20 26.11 16.75
CA THR A 114 0.00 26.39 17.57
C THR A 114 -0.73 25.12 18.01
N GLY A 115 -0.52 23.98 17.35
CA GLY A 115 -1.25 22.74 17.57
C GLY A 115 -2.71 22.78 17.09
N ILE A 116 -3.16 23.88 16.48
CA ILE A 116 -4.52 24.05 15.96
C ILE A 116 -4.68 23.22 14.68
N PRO A 117 -5.71 22.37 14.57
CA PRO A 117 -5.94 21.60 13.35
C PRO A 117 -6.25 22.50 12.14
N ASP A 118 -5.48 22.35 11.07
CA ASP A 118 -5.80 22.97 9.77
C ASP A 118 -6.93 22.15 9.09
N MET A 119 -8.09 22.73 9.01
CA MET A 119 -9.29 22.12 8.43
C MET A 119 -9.36 22.30 6.90
N THR A 120 -8.35 22.85 6.26
CA THR A 120 -8.25 22.90 4.81
C THR A 120 -8.15 21.47 4.27
N MET A 121 -9.11 21.06 3.47
CA MET A 121 -9.07 19.75 2.81
C MET A 121 -8.01 19.76 1.70
N ARG A 122 -7.04 18.87 1.81
CA ARG A 122 -6.04 18.60 0.80
C ARG A 122 -6.07 17.12 0.44
N TYR A 123 -5.41 16.79 -0.67
CA TYR A 123 -5.22 15.40 -1.07
C TYR A 123 -3.79 14.95 -0.76
N ALA A 124 -3.66 13.68 -0.36
CA ALA A 124 -2.36 13.05 -0.10
C ALA A 124 -1.68 12.69 -1.42
N GLN A 125 -1.12 13.68 -2.09
CA GLN A 125 -0.43 13.58 -3.39
C GLN A 125 1.09 13.77 -3.28
N ASN A 126 1.59 14.24 -2.14
CA ASN A 126 3.02 14.35 -1.89
C ASN A 126 3.53 13.09 -1.17
N CYS A 127 4.46 12.36 -1.81
CA CYS A 127 5.02 11.15 -1.22
C CYS A 127 6.06 11.44 -0.11
N PHE A 128 6.40 12.72 0.14
CA PHE A 128 7.33 13.10 1.18
C PHE A 128 6.76 12.84 2.57
N VAL A 129 7.42 11.97 3.33
CA VAL A 129 6.95 11.50 4.64
C VAL A 129 6.84 12.58 5.72
N TYR A 130 7.49 13.73 5.52
CA TYR A 130 7.47 14.89 6.43
C TYR A 130 6.78 16.12 5.81
N ASP A 131 5.87 15.93 4.87
CA ASP A 131 5.10 17.03 4.31
C ASP A 131 4.26 17.70 5.41
N PRO A 132 4.38 19.04 5.62
CA PRO A 132 3.68 19.72 6.71
C PRO A 132 2.16 19.83 6.46
N HIS A 133 1.69 19.56 5.26
CA HIS A 133 0.28 19.63 4.86
C HIS A 133 -0.40 18.26 4.76
N GLN A 134 0.30 17.21 5.13
CA GLN A 134 -0.21 15.85 5.22
C GLN A 134 0.04 15.28 6.62
N TRP A 135 -0.62 14.19 6.97
CA TRP A 135 -0.30 13.51 8.22
C TRP A 135 1.14 12.99 8.19
N LEU A 136 1.81 13.06 9.33
CA LEU A 136 3.15 12.53 9.46
C LEU A 136 3.22 11.11 8.91
N ASN A 137 4.12 10.89 7.96
CA ASN A 137 4.29 9.61 7.29
C ASN A 137 3.05 9.12 6.51
N GLN A 138 2.20 10.03 6.02
CA GLN A 138 1.07 9.65 5.18
C GLN A 138 1.53 9.20 3.79
N GLY A 139 2.51 9.91 3.19
CA GLY A 139 2.92 9.67 1.82
C GLY A 139 1.86 10.07 0.79
N CYS A 140 2.03 9.67 -0.46
CA CYS A 140 1.00 9.84 -1.48
C CYS A 140 0.16 8.56 -1.60
N VAL A 141 -1.16 8.69 -1.50
CA VAL A 141 -2.07 7.57 -1.26
C VAL A 141 -3.20 7.55 -2.28
N ALA A 142 -3.20 6.53 -3.14
CA ALA A 142 -4.34 6.22 -4.02
C ALA A 142 -5.35 5.31 -3.30
N VAL A 143 -6.64 5.62 -3.45
CA VAL A 143 -7.76 4.91 -2.79
C VAL A 143 -8.71 4.37 -3.83
N ASP A 144 -9.04 3.09 -3.75
CA ASP A 144 -10.13 2.50 -4.54
C ASP A 144 -11.49 3.05 -4.08
N LYS A 145 -12.31 3.55 -4.99
CA LYS A 145 -13.65 4.09 -4.66
C LYS A 145 -14.64 3.03 -4.26
N ARG A 146 -14.39 1.75 -4.58
CA ARG A 146 -15.23 0.62 -4.17
C ARG A 146 -15.01 0.33 -2.68
N ASN A 147 -16.07 0.06 -1.96
CA ASN A 147 -16.04 -0.17 -0.50
C ASN A 147 -15.99 -1.66 -0.12
N ASP A 148 -15.51 -2.51 -1.01
CA ASP A 148 -15.47 -3.95 -0.86
C ASP A 148 -14.14 -4.56 -1.30
N THR A 149 -13.10 -3.76 -1.28
CA THR A 149 -11.80 -4.11 -1.84
C THR A 149 -10.74 -4.43 -0.80
N ILE A 150 -11.07 -4.37 0.50
CA ILE A 150 -10.23 -4.80 1.62
C ILE A 150 -11.08 -5.20 2.83
N GLY A 151 -10.50 -5.94 3.78
CA GLY A 151 -11.12 -6.25 5.07
C GLY A 151 -12.35 -7.16 4.98
N ILE A 152 -13.33 -6.94 5.88
CA ILE A 152 -14.52 -7.78 5.97
C ILE A 152 -15.32 -7.83 4.66
N PRO A 153 -15.57 -6.71 3.97
CA PRO A 153 -16.33 -6.75 2.71
C PRO A 153 -15.64 -7.57 1.61
N LEU A 154 -14.30 -7.53 1.52
CA LEU A 154 -13.52 -8.39 0.64
C LEU A 154 -13.71 -9.87 1.01
N ASN A 155 -13.60 -10.19 2.30
CA ASN A 155 -13.74 -11.55 2.81
C ASN A 155 -15.13 -12.13 2.48
N ASN A 156 -16.19 -11.32 2.59
CA ASN A 156 -17.56 -11.72 2.26
C ASN A 156 -17.75 -12.05 0.77
N LYS A 157 -16.84 -11.58 -0.10
CA LYS A 157 -16.80 -11.92 -1.53
C LYS A 157 -15.89 -13.12 -1.85
N GLY A 158 -15.30 -13.73 -0.82
CA GLY A 158 -14.35 -14.83 -0.97
C GLY A 158 -12.94 -14.40 -1.33
N GLY A 159 -12.60 -13.13 -1.08
CA GLY A 159 -11.27 -12.57 -1.33
C GLY A 159 -11.12 -11.86 -2.68
N GLY A 160 -9.87 -11.69 -3.10
CA GLY A 160 -9.52 -11.02 -4.36
C GLY A 160 -8.04 -11.13 -4.68
N VAL A 161 -7.69 -10.69 -5.88
CA VAL A 161 -6.31 -10.62 -6.34
C VAL A 161 -5.89 -9.16 -6.42
N TYR A 162 -4.77 -8.84 -5.78
CA TYR A 162 -4.14 -7.54 -5.87
C TYR A 162 -2.93 -7.63 -6.79
N ALA A 163 -2.74 -6.60 -7.59
CA ALA A 163 -1.59 -6.48 -8.47
C ALA A 163 -1.02 -5.06 -8.42
N LEU A 164 0.30 -4.95 -8.37
CA LEU A 164 1.02 -3.71 -8.62
C LEU A 164 2.03 -3.96 -9.72
N GLU A 165 1.97 -3.16 -10.75
CA GLU A 165 3.02 -3.02 -11.74
C GLU A 165 3.92 -1.85 -11.36
N TRP A 166 5.23 -2.09 -11.34
CA TRP A 166 6.25 -1.07 -11.21
C TRP A 166 7.11 -1.09 -12.46
N ASP A 167 6.92 -0.10 -13.32
CA ASP A 167 7.63 0.05 -14.57
C ASP A 167 8.49 1.32 -14.58
N PRO A 168 9.81 1.20 -14.41
CA PRO A 168 10.72 2.34 -14.45
C PRO A 168 10.99 2.84 -15.88
N VAL A 169 10.68 2.06 -16.94
CA VAL A 169 10.87 2.48 -18.33
C VAL A 169 9.77 3.47 -18.72
N TYR A 170 8.52 3.11 -18.44
CA TYR A 170 7.37 4.00 -18.64
C TYR A 170 7.15 4.97 -17.47
N ARG A 171 7.98 4.85 -16.43
CA ARG A 171 7.98 5.75 -15.25
C ARG A 171 6.63 5.83 -14.56
N HIS A 172 6.00 4.67 -14.36
CA HIS A 172 4.75 4.60 -13.61
C HIS A 172 4.69 3.39 -12.66
N MET A 173 3.79 3.51 -11.69
CA MET A 173 3.24 2.37 -10.97
C MET A 173 1.73 2.37 -11.16
N ARG A 174 1.17 1.17 -11.39
CA ARG A 174 -0.27 0.95 -11.56
C ARG A 174 -0.74 -0.10 -10.58
N THR A 175 -1.89 0.11 -9.93
CA THR A 175 -2.42 -0.83 -8.95
C THR A 175 -3.86 -1.23 -9.23
N TRP A 176 -4.15 -2.51 -9.04
CA TRP A 176 -5.46 -3.11 -9.23
C TRP A 176 -5.86 -3.98 -8.04
N VAL A 177 -7.17 -4.10 -7.84
CA VAL A 177 -7.75 -5.16 -7.04
C VAL A 177 -8.95 -5.76 -7.79
N PHE A 178 -8.89 -7.05 -8.00
CA PHE A 178 -9.91 -7.83 -8.70
C PHE A 178 -10.70 -8.63 -7.66
N THR A 179 -11.92 -8.19 -7.36
CA THR A 179 -12.83 -8.85 -6.42
C THR A 179 -14.27 -8.76 -6.94
N PRO A 180 -15.06 -9.83 -6.86
CA PRO A 180 -14.69 -11.19 -6.49
C PRO A 180 -13.74 -11.85 -7.51
N HIS A 181 -13.15 -12.97 -7.16
CA HIS A 181 -12.16 -13.68 -8.00
C HIS A 181 -12.60 -13.93 -9.45
N LYS A 182 -13.91 -14.00 -9.73
CA LYS A 182 -14.41 -14.14 -11.12
C LYS A 182 -14.12 -12.93 -12.00
N GLN A 183 -13.77 -11.79 -11.41
CA GLN A 183 -13.39 -10.57 -12.15
C GLN A 183 -11.90 -10.50 -12.48
N VAL A 184 -11.11 -11.49 -12.06
CA VAL A 184 -9.69 -11.58 -12.43
C VAL A 184 -9.57 -11.78 -13.94
N PRO A 185 -8.81 -10.95 -14.67
CA PRO A 185 -8.58 -11.12 -16.10
C PRO A 185 -8.02 -12.51 -16.44
N ASP A 186 -8.38 -13.04 -17.61
CA ASP A 186 -8.01 -14.40 -17.97
C ASP A 186 -6.50 -14.61 -18.03
N ASN A 187 -5.75 -13.66 -18.61
CA ASN A 187 -4.29 -13.74 -18.66
C ASN A 187 -3.65 -13.70 -17.26
N LEU A 188 -4.23 -12.95 -16.30
CA LEU A 188 -3.76 -12.96 -14.92
C LEU A 188 -4.12 -14.28 -14.20
N ARG A 189 -5.31 -14.80 -14.44
CA ARG A 189 -5.74 -16.11 -13.90
C ARG A 189 -4.83 -17.22 -14.39
N ASP A 190 -4.49 -17.22 -15.67
CA ASP A 190 -3.57 -18.18 -16.27
C ASP A 190 -2.14 -18.03 -15.72
N ALA A 191 -1.68 -16.80 -15.51
CA ALA A 191 -0.40 -16.55 -14.87
C ALA A 191 -0.34 -17.09 -13.44
N ILE A 192 -1.38 -16.87 -12.64
CA ILE A 192 -1.47 -17.40 -11.26
C ILE A 192 -1.48 -18.94 -11.29
N ARG A 193 -2.23 -19.55 -12.20
CA ARG A 193 -2.30 -21.00 -12.34
C ARG A 193 -0.97 -21.63 -12.70
N THR A 194 -0.16 -20.96 -13.51
CA THR A 194 1.13 -21.46 -14.00
C THR A 194 2.33 -20.99 -13.19
N ALA A 195 2.16 -20.17 -12.16
CA ALA A 195 3.24 -19.55 -11.40
C ALA A 195 4.24 -20.55 -10.79
N ASN A 196 3.78 -21.74 -10.43
CA ASN A 196 4.61 -22.79 -9.83
C ASN A 196 5.23 -23.76 -10.85
N LEU A 197 4.95 -23.58 -12.15
CA LEU A 197 5.53 -24.38 -13.22
C LEU A 197 6.97 -23.93 -13.55
N PRO A 198 7.75 -24.74 -14.26
CA PRO A 198 9.01 -24.29 -14.83
C PRO A 198 8.86 -23.02 -15.65
N GLU A 199 9.91 -22.18 -15.71
CA GLU A 199 9.83 -20.82 -16.29
C GLU A 199 9.29 -20.83 -17.73
N GLU A 200 9.70 -21.80 -18.53
CA GLU A 200 9.28 -21.97 -19.92
C GLU A 200 7.79 -22.33 -20.10
N GLN A 201 7.12 -22.73 -19.02
CA GLN A 201 5.69 -23.10 -19.00
C GLN A 201 4.84 -22.03 -18.31
N ARG A 202 5.46 -20.97 -17.80
CA ARG A 202 4.73 -19.88 -17.14
C ARG A 202 4.11 -18.94 -18.16
N ILE A 203 2.87 -18.61 -17.89
CA ILE A 203 2.17 -17.56 -18.64
C ILE A 203 2.48 -16.24 -17.95
N MET A 204 3.04 -15.30 -18.71
CA MET A 204 3.27 -13.93 -18.22
C MET A 204 2.01 -13.11 -18.46
N PRO A 205 1.45 -12.46 -17.45
CA PRO A 205 0.29 -11.61 -17.63
C PRO A 205 0.70 -10.30 -18.31
N ASP A 206 -0.25 -9.72 -19.03
CA ASP A 206 -0.09 -8.42 -19.69
C ASP A 206 -1.03 -7.40 -19.05
N PRO A 207 -0.51 -6.48 -18.21
CA PRO A 207 -1.30 -5.46 -17.55
C PRO A 207 -1.97 -4.44 -18.48
N ASP A 208 -1.49 -4.29 -19.70
CA ASP A 208 -2.09 -3.37 -20.69
C ASP A 208 -3.45 -3.87 -21.22
N LEU A 209 -3.75 -5.15 -21.02
CA LEU A 209 -5.04 -5.76 -21.31
C LEU A 209 -6.04 -5.67 -20.12
N TRP A 210 -5.62 -5.11 -18.99
CA TRP A 210 -6.46 -5.02 -17.81
C TRP A 210 -7.29 -3.74 -17.79
N PRO A 211 -8.35 -3.66 -16.97
CA PRO A 211 -9.11 -2.44 -16.77
C PRO A 211 -8.22 -1.30 -16.28
N VAL A 212 -8.70 -0.06 -16.42
CA VAL A 212 -8.04 1.11 -15.81
C VAL A 212 -7.76 0.85 -14.33
N PRO A 213 -6.52 1.05 -13.85
CA PRO A 213 -6.14 0.79 -12.46
C PRO A 213 -6.91 1.68 -11.49
N TYR A 214 -7.02 1.27 -10.23
CA TYR A 214 -7.55 2.18 -9.22
C TYR A 214 -6.53 3.20 -8.74
N GLY A 215 -5.24 2.87 -8.78
CA GLY A 215 -4.14 3.76 -8.43
C GLY A 215 -3.13 3.87 -9.56
N TYR A 216 -2.69 5.08 -9.83
CA TYR A 216 -1.65 5.40 -10.78
C TYR A 216 -0.70 6.43 -10.19
N PHE A 217 0.60 6.14 -10.25
CA PHE A 217 1.65 7.00 -9.72
C PHE A 217 2.64 7.27 -10.84
N ALA A 218 2.84 8.56 -11.15
CA ALA A 218 3.89 9.00 -12.07
C ALA A 218 5.20 9.04 -11.30
N ILE A 219 6.07 8.08 -11.52
CA ILE A 219 7.37 8.01 -10.85
C ILE A 219 8.43 8.74 -11.67
N GLY A 220 8.95 9.84 -11.11
CA GLY A 220 10.11 10.53 -11.69
C GLY A 220 11.42 9.77 -11.48
N GLU A 221 12.54 10.42 -11.74
CA GLU A 221 13.89 9.84 -11.54
C GLU A 221 14.21 9.53 -10.06
N TYR A 222 13.43 10.07 -9.12
CA TYR A 222 13.67 10.01 -7.66
C TYR A 222 13.33 8.67 -6.99
N LEU A 223 12.51 7.83 -7.62
CA LEU A 223 12.29 6.45 -7.17
C LEU A 223 13.20 5.46 -7.93
N SER A 224 14.33 5.94 -8.43
CA SER A 224 15.25 5.18 -9.24
C SER A 224 16.17 4.30 -8.40
N CYS A 225 16.25 3.02 -8.77
CA CYS A 225 17.44 2.18 -8.65
C CYS A 225 17.78 1.57 -7.29
N SER A 226 16.96 1.64 -6.26
CA SER A 226 17.18 0.84 -5.07
C SER A 226 16.49 -0.51 -5.21
N SER A 227 17.18 -1.58 -4.87
CA SER A 227 16.58 -2.91 -4.80
C SER A 227 15.86 -3.03 -3.46
N TRP A 228 14.58 -3.34 -3.48
CA TRP A 228 13.73 -3.43 -2.28
C TRP A 228 13.37 -4.87 -1.95
N PHE A 229 13.21 -5.14 -0.67
CA PHE A 229 12.68 -6.40 -0.19
C PHE A 229 11.16 -6.35 -0.15
N LEU A 230 10.55 -7.47 -0.52
CA LEU A 230 9.11 -7.66 -0.39
C LEU A 230 8.78 -8.16 1.02
N TYR A 231 7.81 -7.55 1.65
CA TYR A 231 7.33 -7.89 3.00
C TYR A 231 5.86 -8.22 3.01
N ILE A 232 5.49 -9.16 3.86
CA ILE A 232 4.10 -9.43 4.22
C ILE A 232 4.01 -9.32 5.74
N ILE A 233 3.14 -8.44 6.21
CA ILE A 233 2.80 -8.35 7.63
C ILE A 233 1.36 -8.82 7.81
N VAL A 234 1.17 -9.78 8.68
CA VAL A 234 -0.13 -10.11 9.24
C VAL A 234 -0.05 -9.78 10.71
N ARG A 235 -0.59 -8.64 11.10
CA ARG A 235 -0.73 -8.27 12.48
C ARG A 235 -2.10 -8.71 12.95
N SER A 236 -2.13 -9.74 13.75
CA SER A 236 -3.29 -10.08 14.57
C SER A 236 -3.16 -9.26 15.85
N THR A 237 -4.15 -8.52 16.15
CA THR A 237 -4.22 -7.69 17.34
C THR A 237 -4.84 -8.47 18.48
#